data_0e88629853d37c5b63deca80ad7ff4da
#
_entry.id   0e88629853d37c5b63deca80ad7ff4da
#
_cell.length_a   1.000
_cell.length_b   1.000
_cell.length_c   1.000
_cell.angle_alpha   90.00
_cell.angle_beta   90.00
_cell.angle_gamma   90.00
#
_symmetry.space_group_name_H-M   'P 1'
#
loop_
_entity.id
_entity.type
_entity.pdbx_description
1 polymer ?
#
loop_
_entity_poly.entity_id
_entity_poly.type
_entity_poly.pdbx_seq_one_letter_code
_entity_poly.pdbx_strand_id
1 'polypeptide(L)'
;SISNPLLRYSYEDHFIMRLGYSFYHTNKREISPLSKALQQNFYTIRASAETAGNVLYGISKLIGQSKGDEDSYKVFGIRYSQYVKMQADYAFTHNFSDRTSLAMHVGAGVAIPYGNSSVVPFEKRFYAGGANSVRGWGVRTLGPGSFATRNSQNSFIYQCGDIRFDASIEFRSKLFWVIEGAAFVDAGNIWTIRDYADQPGGVFKFNKFYEQLALAYGVGLRMNFTYFLVRLDMGMKAHDPASGQEHW
;
A
#
# COMPACT_ATOMS: atom_id res chain seq x y z
N SER A 1 -5.00 -0.74 31.41
CA SER A 1 -4.03 -0.03 30.53
C SER A 1 -3.77 -0.92 29.32
N ILE A 2 -4.02 -0.38 28.12
CA ILE A 2 -3.69 -1.10 26.86
C ILE A 2 -2.17 -1.13 26.76
N SER A 3 -1.59 -2.29 26.99
CA SER A 3 -0.12 -2.48 26.96
C SER A 3 0.46 -2.49 25.54
N ASN A 4 -0.40 -2.61 24.52
CA ASN A 4 0.01 -2.67 23.13
C ASN A 4 0.16 -1.25 22.53
N PRO A 5 1.35 -0.83 22.10
CA PRO A 5 1.58 0.47 21.50
C PRO A 5 0.74 0.72 20.24
N LEU A 6 0.51 -0.31 19.41
CA LEU A 6 -0.29 -0.19 18.18
C LEU A 6 -1.76 0.10 18.47
N LEU A 7 -2.35 -0.63 19.41
CA LEU A 7 -3.75 -0.40 19.83
C LEU A 7 -3.90 0.97 20.46
N ARG A 8 -2.99 1.33 21.36
CA ARG A 8 -3.00 2.63 22.01
C ARG A 8 -2.96 3.77 20.99
N TYR A 9 -2.02 3.73 20.07
CA TYR A 9 -1.89 4.75 19.01
C TYR A 9 -3.08 4.80 18.05
N SER A 10 -3.81 3.71 17.86
CA SER A 10 -4.99 3.68 16.98
C SER A 10 -6.23 4.33 17.59
N TYR A 11 -6.25 4.50 18.92
CA TYR A 11 -7.40 5.08 19.66
C TYR A 11 -7.08 6.41 20.35
N GLU A 12 -5.82 6.86 20.33
CA GLU A 12 -5.46 8.18 20.85
C GLU A 12 -5.70 9.28 19.81
N ASP A 13 -6.14 10.44 20.27
CA ASP A 13 -6.22 11.62 19.42
C ASP A 13 -4.82 12.08 19.02
N HIS A 14 -4.61 12.27 17.72
CA HIS A 14 -3.34 12.74 17.18
C HIS A 14 -3.53 14.02 16.39
N PHE A 15 -2.65 14.97 16.61
CA PHE A 15 -2.55 16.12 15.73
C PHE A 15 -1.52 15.83 14.63
N ILE A 16 -1.95 15.92 13.36
CA ILE A 16 -1.08 15.66 12.20
C ILE A 16 -0.99 16.91 11.35
N MET A 17 0.11 17.64 11.51
CA MET A 17 0.49 18.72 10.60
C MET A 17 1.55 18.20 9.62
N ARG A 18 1.17 18.08 8.35
CA ARG A 18 2.02 17.48 7.33
C ARG A 18 2.37 18.44 6.20
N LEU A 19 3.56 18.25 5.63
CA LEU A 19 3.99 18.80 4.36
C LEU A 19 4.23 17.63 3.42
N GLY A 20 3.68 17.70 2.22
CA GLY A 20 3.84 16.63 1.22
C GLY A 20 4.09 17.17 -0.18
N TYR A 21 4.82 16.41 -0.96
CA TYR A 21 5.06 16.62 -2.37
C TYR A 21 4.64 15.37 -3.14
N SER A 22 3.95 15.57 -4.26
CA SER A 22 3.54 14.48 -5.15
C SER A 22 4.01 14.78 -6.56
N PHE A 23 4.65 13.80 -7.17
CA PHE A 23 5.11 13.82 -8.54
C PHE A 23 4.29 12.83 -9.38
N TYR A 24 3.81 13.30 -10.52
CA TYR A 24 3.12 12.48 -11.50
C TYR A 24 3.69 12.73 -12.88
N HIS A 25 4.06 11.68 -13.57
CA HIS A 25 4.52 11.76 -14.94
C HIS A 25 3.98 10.60 -15.77
N THR A 26 3.53 10.88 -16.98
CA THR A 26 3.09 9.86 -17.94
C THR A 26 3.37 10.31 -19.36
N ASN A 27 3.73 9.37 -20.20
CA ASN A 27 3.83 9.59 -21.64
C ASN A 27 2.58 9.09 -22.39
N LYS A 28 1.52 8.69 -21.66
CA LYS A 28 0.25 8.29 -22.26
C LYS A 28 -0.36 9.47 -23.03
N ARG A 29 -0.52 9.30 -24.33
CA ARG A 29 -1.22 10.30 -25.17
C ARG A 29 -2.71 9.99 -25.16
N GLU A 30 -3.52 11.02 -25.06
CA GLU A 30 -4.96 10.91 -25.35
C GLU A 30 -5.13 10.71 -26.86
N ILE A 31 -5.47 9.49 -27.25
CA ILE A 31 -5.79 9.17 -28.64
C ILE A 31 -7.29 9.35 -28.80
N SER A 32 -7.70 10.16 -29.78
CA SER A 32 -9.12 10.29 -30.11
C SER A 32 -9.73 8.91 -30.39
N PRO A 33 -10.93 8.60 -29.90
CA PRO A 33 -11.60 7.32 -30.15
C PRO A 33 -11.79 7.01 -31.64
N LEU A 34 -11.69 8.03 -32.49
CA LEU A 34 -11.79 7.93 -33.96
C LEU A 34 -10.45 7.64 -34.65
N SER A 35 -9.32 7.66 -33.90
CA SER A 35 -8.01 7.36 -34.47
C SER A 35 -7.78 5.85 -34.51
N LYS A 36 -7.50 5.34 -35.72
CA LYS A 36 -7.04 3.95 -35.93
C LYS A 36 -5.57 3.75 -35.62
N ALA A 37 -4.88 4.73 -35.04
CA ALA A 37 -3.48 4.63 -34.69
C ALA A 37 -3.29 3.59 -33.57
N LEU A 38 -2.34 2.69 -33.74
CA LEU A 38 -1.88 1.75 -32.69
C LEU A 38 -1.60 2.55 -31.42
N GLN A 39 -2.20 2.15 -30.32
CA GLN A 39 -1.92 2.73 -29.03
C GLN A 39 -0.45 2.49 -28.70
N GLN A 40 0.34 3.54 -28.60
CA GLN A 40 1.77 3.42 -28.28
C GLN A 40 1.96 2.84 -26.88
N ASN A 41 3.10 2.22 -26.65
CA ASN A 41 3.50 1.84 -25.30
C ASN A 41 3.59 3.07 -24.43
N PHE A 42 3.11 2.96 -23.21
CA PHE A 42 3.14 4.08 -22.28
C PHE A 42 3.54 3.64 -20.87
N TYR A 43 4.06 4.57 -20.13
CA TYR A 43 4.35 4.40 -18.73
C TYR A 43 3.76 5.53 -17.89
N THR A 44 3.62 5.25 -16.62
CA THR A 44 3.18 6.21 -15.61
C THR A 44 4.05 6.05 -14.38
N ILE A 45 4.58 7.16 -13.89
CA ILE A 45 5.34 7.24 -12.64
C ILE A 45 4.53 8.08 -11.67
N ARG A 46 4.31 7.57 -10.48
CA ARG A 46 3.77 8.31 -9.34
C ARG A 46 4.73 8.19 -8.19
N ALA A 47 5.12 9.30 -7.62
CA ALA A 47 5.95 9.31 -6.42
C ALA A 47 5.40 10.36 -5.47
N SER A 48 5.43 10.07 -4.18
CA SER A 48 5.08 11.04 -3.16
C SER A 48 5.97 10.89 -1.95
N ALA A 49 6.25 12.03 -1.35
CA ALA A 49 6.97 12.12 -0.08
C ALA A 49 6.20 13.07 0.84
N GLU A 50 5.95 12.66 2.06
CA GLU A 50 5.36 13.50 3.08
C GLU A 50 6.15 13.41 4.38
N THR A 51 6.18 14.51 5.09
CA THR A 51 6.73 14.60 6.46
C THR A 51 5.74 15.30 7.36
N ALA A 52 5.65 14.86 8.59
CA ALA A 52 4.74 15.43 9.57
C ALA A 52 5.46 15.81 10.87
N GLY A 53 4.92 16.81 11.56
CA GLY A 53 5.33 17.22 12.91
C GLY A 53 6.62 18.02 13.01
N ASN A 54 7.41 18.21 11.95
CA ASN A 54 8.72 18.87 12.04
C ASN A 54 8.63 20.34 12.45
N VAL A 55 7.66 21.06 11.90
CA VAL A 55 7.42 22.48 12.25
C VAL A 55 7.07 22.60 13.71
N LEU A 56 6.14 21.75 14.18
CA LEU A 56 5.72 21.75 15.58
C LEU A 56 6.86 21.39 16.53
N TYR A 57 7.68 20.41 16.14
CA TYR A 57 8.86 20.01 16.91
C TYR A 57 9.89 21.12 17.01
N GLY A 58 10.13 21.85 15.92
CA GLY A 58 10.99 23.03 15.91
C GLY A 58 10.47 24.12 16.84
N ILE A 59 9.17 24.43 16.78
CA ILE A 59 8.53 25.42 17.66
C ILE A 59 8.62 24.98 19.12
N SER A 60 8.28 23.72 19.45
CA SER A 60 8.33 23.20 20.82
C SER A 60 9.72 23.31 21.42
N LYS A 61 10.78 23.07 20.63
CA LYS A 61 12.16 23.28 21.07
C LYS A 61 12.52 24.74 21.27
N LEU A 62 12.11 25.63 20.36
CA LEU A 62 12.42 27.06 20.43
C LEU A 62 11.81 27.73 21.64
N ILE A 63 10.58 27.35 22.03
CA ILE A 63 9.90 27.87 23.20
C ILE A 63 10.30 27.18 24.52
N GLY A 64 11.22 26.21 24.47
CA GLY A 64 11.66 25.48 25.65
C GLY A 64 10.57 24.62 26.30
N GLN A 65 9.60 24.11 25.52
CA GLN A 65 8.52 23.30 26.04
C GLN A 65 9.07 22.03 26.71
N SER A 66 8.60 21.73 27.92
CA SER A 66 8.92 20.47 28.57
C SER A 66 8.15 19.32 27.95
N LYS A 67 8.82 18.16 27.82
CA LYS A 67 8.15 16.94 27.41
C LYS A 67 7.23 16.43 28.52
N GLY A 68 6.05 15.91 28.14
CA GLY A 68 5.11 15.33 29.10
C GLY A 68 5.47 13.89 29.52
N ASP A 69 4.56 13.23 30.22
CA ASP A 69 4.76 11.91 30.86
C ASP A 69 5.23 10.78 29.92
N GLU A 70 5.15 10.97 28.60
CA GLU A 70 5.53 9.97 27.60
C GLU A 70 6.76 10.40 26.77
N ASP A 71 7.60 11.26 27.30
CA ASP A 71 8.75 11.85 26.60
C ASP A 71 8.37 12.50 25.25
N SER A 72 7.14 13.03 25.16
CA SER A 72 6.58 13.62 23.95
C SER A 72 6.08 15.03 24.16
N TYR A 73 6.20 15.87 23.13
CA TYR A 73 5.61 17.21 23.09
C TYR A 73 4.13 17.13 22.71
N LYS A 74 3.34 18.06 23.28
CA LYS A 74 1.90 18.19 23.01
C LYS A 74 1.57 19.60 22.55
N VAL A 75 0.59 19.73 21.64
CA VAL A 75 0.00 21.00 21.24
C VAL A 75 -1.48 20.96 21.61
N PHE A 76 -1.97 21.96 22.36
CA PHE A 76 -3.33 21.99 22.94
C PHE A 76 -3.68 20.71 23.74
N GLY A 77 -2.69 20.13 24.43
CA GLY A 77 -2.90 18.91 25.20
C GLY A 77 -2.90 17.63 24.35
N ILE A 78 -2.87 17.72 23.03
CA ILE A 78 -2.88 16.59 22.10
C ILE A 78 -1.45 16.33 21.60
N ARG A 79 -1.05 15.06 21.60
CA ARG A 79 0.24 14.64 21.03
C ARG A 79 0.22 14.82 19.53
N TYR A 80 1.28 15.38 18.94
CA TYR A 80 1.41 15.43 17.49
C TYR A 80 2.32 14.33 16.97
N SER A 81 1.96 13.83 15.79
CA SER A 81 2.71 12.76 15.12
C SER A 81 3.88 13.31 14.32
N GLN A 82 5.03 12.62 14.41
CA GLN A 82 6.23 12.96 13.67
C GLN A 82 6.70 11.74 12.89
N TYR A 83 6.63 11.82 11.56
CA TYR A 83 7.02 10.73 10.65
C TYR A 83 7.44 11.26 9.29
N VAL A 84 8.14 10.45 8.53
CA VAL A 84 8.34 10.60 7.09
C VAL A 84 7.72 9.40 6.38
N LYS A 85 7.02 9.66 5.27
CA LYS A 85 6.44 8.62 4.43
C LYS A 85 6.82 8.90 2.98
N MET A 86 7.32 7.88 2.30
CA MET A 86 7.67 7.92 0.88
C MET A 86 7.04 6.73 0.18
N GLN A 87 6.55 6.95 -1.04
CA GLN A 87 6.04 5.89 -1.89
C GLN A 87 6.27 6.22 -3.35
N ALA A 88 6.49 5.18 -4.14
CA ALA A 88 6.64 5.28 -5.58
C ALA A 88 5.92 4.11 -6.25
N ASP A 89 5.24 4.40 -7.35
CA ASP A 89 4.53 3.44 -8.17
C ASP A 89 4.93 3.67 -9.63
N TYR A 90 5.32 2.60 -10.31
CA TYR A 90 5.63 2.58 -11.73
C TYR A 90 4.69 1.62 -12.45
N ALA A 91 4.01 2.10 -13.46
CA ALA A 91 3.16 1.28 -14.32
C ALA A 91 3.63 1.42 -15.77
N PHE A 92 3.72 0.29 -16.48
CA PHE A 92 4.07 0.23 -17.88
C PHE A 92 3.07 -0.62 -18.64
N THR A 93 2.63 -0.16 -19.80
CA THR A 93 1.78 -0.94 -20.70
C THR A 93 2.45 -1.07 -22.05
N HIS A 94 2.68 -2.33 -22.44
CA HIS A 94 3.17 -2.69 -23.76
C HIS A 94 2.00 -3.17 -24.61
N ASN A 95 1.77 -2.53 -25.74
CA ASN A 95 0.74 -2.91 -26.68
C ASN A 95 1.35 -3.73 -27.82
N PHE A 96 1.03 -5.02 -27.87
CA PHE A 96 1.48 -5.91 -28.96
C PHE A 96 0.68 -5.68 -30.25
N SER A 97 -0.60 -5.36 -30.09
CA SER A 97 -1.53 -5.10 -31.19
C SER A 97 -2.68 -4.22 -30.71
N ASP A 98 -3.60 -3.88 -31.61
CA ASP A 98 -4.83 -3.16 -31.26
C ASP A 98 -5.76 -3.95 -30.33
N ARG A 99 -5.49 -5.25 -30.18
CA ARG A 99 -6.33 -6.15 -29.39
C ARG A 99 -5.64 -6.71 -28.15
N THR A 100 -4.31 -6.69 -28.08
CA THR A 100 -3.56 -7.35 -27.01
C THR A 100 -2.55 -6.42 -26.38
N SER A 101 -2.47 -6.43 -25.07
CA SER A 101 -1.50 -5.66 -24.30
C SER A 101 -1.04 -6.38 -23.04
N LEU A 102 0.14 -6.02 -22.57
CA LEU A 102 0.70 -6.44 -21.28
C LEU A 102 0.86 -5.21 -20.38
N ALA A 103 0.15 -5.20 -19.27
CA ALA A 103 0.29 -4.18 -18.25
C ALA A 103 1.14 -4.72 -17.10
N MET A 104 2.11 -3.94 -16.66
CA MET A 104 2.99 -4.22 -15.54
C MET A 104 2.91 -3.08 -14.53
N HIS A 105 2.93 -3.42 -13.26
CA HIS A 105 2.94 -2.45 -12.16
C HIS A 105 3.92 -2.90 -11.09
N VAL A 106 4.65 -1.95 -10.52
CA VAL A 106 5.49 -2.15 -9.33
C VAL A 106 5.29 -0.94 -8.42
N GLY A 107 4.99 -1.19 -7.16
CA GLY A 107 4.84 -0.19 -6.12
C GLY A 107 5.66 -0.51 -4.88
N ALA A 108 6.24 0.50 -4.28
CA ALA A 108 6.95 0.39 -3.02
C ALA A 108 6.70 1.63 -2.15
N GLY A 109 6.74 1.45 -0.84
CA GLY A 109 6.58 2.55 0.10
C GLY A 109 7.19 2.24 1.46
N VAL A 110 7.58 3.30 2.16
CA VAL A 110 8.11 3.25 3.52
C VAL A 110 7.58 4.42 4.34
N ALA A 111 7.21 4.15 5.59
CA ALA A 111 6.78 5.15 6.57
C ALA A 111 7.57 4.95 7.85
N ILE A 112 8.35 5.96 8.25
CA ILE A 112 9.29 5.89 9.37
C ILE A 112 8.85 6.89 10.44
N PRO A 113 8.44 6.44 11.64
CA PRO A 113 8.20 7.32 12.77
C PRO A 113 9.53 7.72 13.41
N TYR A 114 9.63 8.97 13.86
CA TYR A 114 10.81 9.47 14.56
C TYR A 114 10.45 10.59 15.54
N GLY A 115 11.43 11.02 16.33
CA GLY A 115 11.30 12.17 17.23
C GLY A 115 10.16 12.02 18.24
N ASN A 116 9.05 12.71 18.01
CA ASN A 116 7.88 12.74 18.90
C ASN A 116 6.98 11.48 18.77
N SER A 117 7.25 10.60 17.82
CA SER A 117 6.43 9.41 17.56
C SER A 117 7.24 8.12 17.57
N SER A 118 6.73 7.12 18.24
CA SER A 118 7.27 5.76 18.26
C SER A 118 6.64 4.86 17.20
N VAL A 119 5.42 5.19 16.74
CA VAL A 119 4.64 4.46 15.74
C VAL A 119 4.05 5.46 14.75
N VAL A 120 3.92 5.05 13.49
CA VAL A 120 3.20 5.83 12.48
C VAL A 120 1.70 5.75 12.76
N PRO A 121 0.94 6.87 12.70
CA PRO A 121 -0.51 6.85 12.85
C PRO A 121 -1.17 5.82 11.93
N PHE A 122 -2.19 5.14 12.43
CA PHE A 122 -2.85 4.04 11.72
C PHE A 122 -3.31 4.43 10.31
N GLU A 123 -3.91 5.61 10.15
CA GLU A 123 -4.40 6.14 8.88
C GLU A 123 -3.28 6.47 7.87
N LYS A 124 -2.03 6.46 8.31
CA LYS A 124 -0.83 6.72 7.49
C LYS A 124 -0.04 5.46 7.15
N ARG A 125 -0.32 4.36 7.82
CA ARG A 125 0.32 3.08 7.55
C ARG A 125 -0.16 2.48 6.24
N PHE A 126 0.61 1.54 5.70
CA PHE A 126 0.25 0.80 4.50
C PHE A 126 -0.61 -0.41 4.85
N TYR A 127 -1.40 -0.84 3.90
CA TYR A 127 -2.14 -2.10 3.93
C TYR A 127 -2.07 -2.79 2.56
N ALA A 128 -2.28 -4.10 2.53
CA ALA A 128 -2.26 -4.90 1.32
C ALA A 128 -3.52 -5.76 1.18
N GLY A 129 -3.73 -6.25 -0.05
CA GLY A 129 -4.92 -6.96 -0.46
C GLY A 129 -5.96 -6.07 -1.14
N GLY A 130 -6.88 -6.69 -1.84
CA GLY A 130 -7.94 -6.06 -2.61
C GLY A 130 -7.59 -5.81 -4.07
N ALA A 131 -8.54 -5.26 -4.80
CA ALA A 131 -8.53 -5.14 -6.26
C ALA A 131 -7.36 -4.31 -6.86
N ASN A 132 -6.71 -3.48 -6.06
CA ASN A 132 -5.62 -2.60 -6.51
C ASN A 132 -4.25 -2.96 -5.89
N SER A 133 -4.15 -4.13 -5.25
CA SER A 133 -2.92 -4.66 -4.69
C SER A 133 -2.82 -6.14 -5.06
N VAL A 134 -2.82 -7.06 -4.11
CA VAL A 134 -2.77 -8.52 -4.36
C VAL A 134 -4.18 -9.08 -4.35
N ARG A 135 -4.73 -9.38 -5.53
CA ARG A 135 -6.16 -9.68 -5.76
C ARG A 135 -6.64 -11.02 -5.18
N GLY A 136 -5.75 -11.89 -4.71
CA GLY A 136 -6.11 -13.11 -3.98
C GLY A 136 -6.59 -12.89 -2.53
N TRP A 137 -6.43 -11.67 -2.00
CA TRP A 137 -6.81 -11.29 -0.64
C TRP A 137 -7.85 -10.17 -0.64
N GLY A 138 -8.73 -10.21 0.35
CA GLY A 138 -9.63 -9.10 0.63
C GLY A 138 -8.89 -7.82 1.03
N VAL A 139 -9.57 -6.69 1.01
CA VAL A 139 -8.98 -5.40 1.43
C VAL A 139 -8.52 -5.50 2.88
N ARG A 140 -7.25 -5.13 3.15
CA ARG A 140 -6.63 -5.17 4.49
C ARG A 140 -6.67 -6.56 5.15
N THR A 141 -6.46 -7.61 4.36
CA THR A 141 -6.40 -8.98 4.90
C THR A 141 -5.07 -9.69 4.68
N LEU A 142 -4.09 -8.99 4.08
CA LEU A 142 -2.76 -9.52 3.82
C LEU A 142 -1.72 -8.83 4.70
N GLY A 143 -0.87 -9.65 5.34
CA GLY A 143 0.29 -9.21 6.13
C GLY A 143 -0.04 -8.67 7.52
N PRO A 144 0.94 -8.09 8.21
CA PRO A 144 2.32 -7.87 7.78
C PRO A 144 3.19 -9.14 7.80
N GLY A 145 4.07 -9.28 6.82
CA GLY A 145 4.98 -10.42 6.69
C GLY A 145 4.25 -11.75 6.68
N SER A 146 4.66 -12.66 7.56
CA SER A 146 4.01 -13.97 7.78
C SER A 146 2.99 -13.97 8.92
N PHE A 147 2.63 -12.80 9.44
CA PHE A 147 1.65 -12.69 10.51
C PHE A 147 0.25 -13.09 10.02
N ALA A 148 -0.39 -13.99 10.76
CA ALA A 148 -1.78 -14.40 10.55
C ALA A 148 -2.66 -13.89 11.68
N THR A 149 -3.66 -13.08 11.37
CA THR A 149 -4.66 -12.68 12.36
C THR A 149 -5.72 -13.77 12.47
N ARG A 150 -5.69 -14.54 13.56
CA ARG A 150 -6.74 -15.51 13.87
C ARG A 150 -7.78 -14.84 14.75
N ASN A 151 -9.01 -14.74 14.23
CA ASN A 151 -10.25 -14.46 14.99
C ASN A 151 -10.23 -13.29 15.99
N SER A 152 -9.68 -12.13 15.68
CA SER A 152 -9.86 -10.95 16.52
C SER A 152 -10.85 -9.98 15.88
N GLN A 153 -11.76 -9.43 16.68
CA GLN A 153 -12.72 -8.40 16.24
C GLN A 153 -12.02 -7.13 15.70
N ASN A 154 -10.76 -6.91 16.06
CA ASN A 154 -9.94 -5.77 15.67
C ASN A 154 -8.81 -6.18 14.70
N SER A 155 -9.00 -7.23 13.90
CA SER A 155 -7.96 -7.75 12.99
C SER A 155 -7.39 -6.70 12.05
N PHE A 156 -8.21 -5.78 11.57
CA PHE A 156 -7.80 -4.72 10.63
C PHE A 156 -6.72 -3.77 11.20
N ILE A 157 -6.64 -3.60 12.53
CA ILE A 157 -5.62 -2.74 13.18
C ILE A 157 -4.24 -3.39 13.07
N TYR A 158 -4.18 -4.72 13.15
CA TYR A 158 -2.94 -5.48 13.08
C TYR A 158 -2.48 -5.72 11.63
N GLN A 159 -3.40 -5.59 10.66
CA GLN A 159 -3.12 -5.81 9.24
C GLN A 159 -2.70 -4.52 8.54
N CYS A 160 -1.76 -3.81 9.12
CA CYS A 160 -1.12 -2.64 8.55
C CYS A 160 0.40 -2.71 8.79
N GLY A 161 1.17 -2.05 7.92
CA GLY A 161 2.62 -2.07 7.95
C GLY A 161 3.24 -0.69 7.69
N ASP A 162 4.52 -0.61 7.92
CA ASP A 162 5.33 0.59 7.71
C ASP A 162 6.06 0.53 6.36
N ILE A 163 6.19 -0.66 5.78
CA ILE A 163 6.78 -0.92 4.46
C ILE A 163 5.74 -1.62 3.60
N ARG A 164 5.66 -1.25 2.32
CA ARG A 164 4.82 -1.89 1.31
C ARG A 164 5.66 -2.25 0.09
N PHE A 165 5.42 -3.41 -0.47
CA PHE A 165 5.84 -3.78 -1.82
C PHE A 165 4.71 -4.52 -2.51
N ASP A 166 4.41 -4.15 -3.75
CA ASP A 166 3.48 -4.87 -4.62
C ASP A 166 3.91 -4.78 -6.08
N ALA A 167 3.67 -5.85 -6.81
CA ALA A 167 3.94 -5.97 -8.23
C ALA A 167 2.80 -6.74 -8.89
N SER A 168 2.47 -6.40 -10.12
CA SER A 168 1.51 -7.14 -10.92
C SER A 168 1.90 -7.18 -12.38
N ILE A 169 1.54 -8.29 -13.03
CA ILE A 169 1.63 -8.47 -14.49
C ILE A 169 0.26 -8.91 -14.96
N GLU A 170 -0.28 -8.23 -15.95
CA GLU A 170 -1.61 -8.50 -16.47
C GLU A 170 -1.62 -8.49 -18.00
N PHE A 171 -1.91 -9.63 -18.59
CA PHE A 171 -2.16 -9.77 -20.02
C PHE A 171 -3.63 -9.45 -20.30
N ARG A 172 -3.88 -8.58 -21.25
CA ARG A 172 -5.22 -8.16 -21.69
C ARG A 172 -5.46 -8.47 -23.14
N SER A 173 -6.65 -8.94 -23.47
CA SER A 173 -7.07 -9.21 -24.84
C SER A 173 -8.49 -8.74 -25.07
N LYS A 174 -8.72 -7.93 -26.10
CA LYS A 174 -10.05 -7.54 -26.56
C LYS A 174 -10.75 -8.76 -27.14
N LEU A 175 -11.89 -9.11 -26.55
CA LEU A 175 -12.68 -10.26 -26.99
C LEU A 175 -13.66 -9.82 -28.08
N PHE A 176 -14.64 -9.04 -27.71
CA PHE A 176 -15.62 -8.47 -28.65
C PHE A 176 -16.22 -7.18 -28.04
N TRP A 177 -16.69 -6.30 -28.91
CA TRP A 177 -17.31 -5.02 -28.57
C TRP A 177 -16.47 -4.22 -27.54
N VAL A 178 -16.99 -3.97 -26.35
CA VAL A 178 -16.32 -3.25 -25.24
C VAL A 178 -15.69 -4.17 -24.20
N ILE A 179 -15.72 -5.51 -24.44
CA ILE A 179 -15.28 -6.51 -23.45
C ILE A 179 -13.85 -6.91 -23.73
N GLU A 180 -13.04 -6.83 -22.69
CA GLU A 180 -11.65 -7.32 -22.65
C GLU A 180 -11.52 -8.42 -21.58
N GLY A 181 -10.89 -9.53 -21.96
CA GLY A 181 -10.44 -10.55 -21.01
C GLY A 181 -9.06 -10.17 -20.46
N ALA A 182 -8.81 -10.52 -19.21
CA ALA A 182 -7.52 -10.36 -18.58
C ALA A 182 -7.09 -11.63 -17.85
N ALA A 183 -5.79 -11.91 -17.85
CA ALA A 183 -5.16 -12.90 -16.98
C ALA A 183 -4.03 -12.19 -16.22
N PHE A 184 -3.87 -12.46 -14.93
CA PHE A 184 -2.93 -11.71 -14.11
C PHE A 184 -2.21 -12.57 -13.07
N VAL A 185 -1.05 -12.08 -12.67
CA VAL A 185 -0.29 -12.55 -11.52
C VAL A 185 0.08 -11.32 -10.69
N ASP A 186 -0.19 -11.39 -9.39
CA ASP A 186 0.13 -10.36 -8.42
C ASP A 186 1.08 -10.93 -7.36
N ALA A 187 2.01 -10.09 -6.91
CA ALA A 187 2.90 -10.39 -5.82
C ALA A 187 2.97 -9.18 -4.89
N GLY A 188 3.05 -9.39 -3.58
CA GLY A 188 3.23 -8.27 -2.66
C GLY A 188 3.04 -8.64 -1.21
N ASN A 189 3.39 -7.72 -0.34
CA ASN A 189 3.10 -7.78 1.09
C ASN A 189 3.37 -6.40 1.73
N ILE A 190 3.07 -6.31 3.02
CA ILE A 190 3.47 -5.22 3.90
C ILE A 190 4.30 -5.77 5.04
N TRP A 191 5.09 -4.92 5.68
CA TRP A 191 5.92 -5.28 6.85
C TRP A 191 5.97 -4.12 7.84
N THR A 192 6.31 -4.45 9.07
CA THR A 192 6.64 -3.47 10.10
C THR A 192 8.15 -3.22 10.12
N ILE A 193 8.56 -2.00 10.47
CA ILE A 193 9.98 -1.67 10.72
C ILE A 193 10.43 -2.20 12.08
N ARG A 194 9.52 -2.17 13.07
CA ARG A 194 9.80 -2.63 14.44
C ARG A 194 9.18 -3.99 14.68
N ASP A 195 9.80 -4.75 15.56
CA ASP A 195 9.24 -6.01 16.03
C ASP A 195 8.17 -5.73 17.10
N TYR A 196 6.95 -6.21 16.84
CA TYR A 196 5.84 -6.09 17.78
C TYR A 196 5.44 -7.49 18.24
N ALA A 197 5.37 -7.68 19.57
CA ALA A 197 4.98 -8.97 20.16
C ALA A 197 3.63 -9.49 19.66
N ASP A 198 2.72 -8.58 19.30
CA ASP A 198 1.39 -8.91 18.78
C ASP A 198 1.36 -9.16 17.27
N GLN A 199 2.48 -8.98 16.57
CA GLN A 199 2.62 -9.22 15.13
C GLN A 199 3.87 -10.09 14.85
N PRO A 200 3.97 -11.31 15.42
CA PRO A 200 5.13 -12.16 15.21
C PRO A 200 5.30 -12.50 13.72
N GLY A 201 6.52 -12.33 13.21
CA GLY A 201 6.84 -12.52 11.81
C GLY A 201 6.48 -11.33 10.90
N GLY A 202 5.97 -10.22 11.45
CA GLY A 202 5.61 -9.02 10.71
C GLY A 202 6.79 -8.10 10.36
N VAL A 203 7.94 -8.24 11.03
CA VAL A 203 9.08 -7.35 10.83
C VAL A 203 9.80 -7.62 9.52
N PHE A 204 10.17 -6.54 8.81
CA PHE A 204 10.92 -6.62 7.56
C PHE A 204 12.36 -7.14 7.81
N LYS A 205 12.75 -8.16 7.04
CA LYS A 205 14.11 -8.69 7.01
C LYS A 205 14.56 -8.81 5.57
N PHE A 206 15.60 -8.06 5.20
CA PHE A 206 16.09 -7.98 3.83
C PHE A 206 16.48 -9.35 3.22
N ASN A 207 16.96 -10.27 4.05
CA ASN A 207 17.35 -11.62 3.63
C ASN A 207 16.20 -12.63 3.56
N LYS A 208 14.98 -12.25 3.98
CA LYS A 208 13.81 -13.16 4.04
C LYS A 208 12.51 -12.57 3.47
N PHE A 209 12.50 -11.31 3.03
CA PHE A 209 11.27 -10.69 2.56
C PHE A 209 10.64 -11.41 1.37
N TYR A 210 11.45 -12.03 0.50
CA TYR A 210 10.97 -12.77 -0.67
C TYR A 210 10.22 -14.06 -0.30
N GLU A 211 10.54 -14.70 0.84
CA GLU A 211 9.80 -15.84 1.37
C GLU A 211 8.42 -15.45 1.91
N GLN A 212 8.26 -14.19 2.24
CA GLN A 212 7.03 -13.59 2.76
C GLN A 212 6.19 -12.89 1.70
N LEU A 213 6.57 -12.98 0.41
CA LEU A 213 5.75 -12.45 -0.66
C LEU A 213 4.51 -13.31 -0.86
N ALA A 214 3.35 -12.72 -0.72
CA ALA A 214 2.10 -13.32 -1.13
C ALA A 214 2.01 -13.33 -2.66
N LEU A 215 1.59 -14.44 -3.25
CA LEU A 215 1.38 -14.60 -4.68
C LEU A 215 -0.07 -14.91 -4.97
N ALA A 216 -0.65 -14.22 -5.94
CA ALA A 216 -1.99 -14.48 -6.46
C ALA A 216 -1.96 -14.57 -7.98
N TYR A 217 -2.89 -15.32 -8.53
CA TYR A 217 -3.15 -15.35 -9.97
C TYR A 217 -4.66 -15.32 -10.21
N GLY A 218 -5.05 -14.97 -11.40
CA GLY A 218 -6.47 -14.94 -11.70
C GLY A 218 -6.79 -14.48 -13.10
N VAL A 219 -8.09 -14.38 -13.34
CA VAL A 219 -8.67 -13.89 -14.59
C VAL A 219 -9.64 -12.75 -14.28
N GLY A 220 -9.86 -11.90 -15.27
CA GLY A 220 -10.75 -10.77 -15.14
C GLY A 220 -11.45 -10.44 -16.43
N LEU A 221 -12.55 -9.74 -16.30
CA LEU A 221 -13.27 -9.10 -17.39
C LEU A 221 -13.27 -7.60 -17.17
N ARG A 222 -13.04 -6.87 -18.25
CA ARG A 222 -13.10 -5.42 -18.30
C ARG A 222 -14.11 -5.01 -19.36
N MET A 223 -15.04 -4.16 -18.96
CA MET A 223 -16.05 -3.60 -19.88
C MET A 223 -15.84 -2.10 -19.93
N ASN A 224 -15.28 -1.64 -21.05
CA ASN A 224 -14.92 -0.24 -21.23
C ASN A 224 -16.04 0.50 -21.99
N PHE A 225 -16.90 1.17 -21.25
CA PHE A 225 -17.90 2.06 -21.79
C PHE A 225 -17.31 3.47 -21.93
N THR A 226 -17.93 4.31 -22.75
CA THR A 226 -17.40 5.67 -23.02
C THR A 226 -17.21 6.52 -21.76
N TYR A 227 -18.05 6.32 -20.75
CA TYR A 227 -18.06 7.14 -19.52
C TYR A 227 -17.62 6.42 -18.26
N PHE A 228 -17.57 5.11 -18.26
CA PHE A 228 -17.18 4.32 -17.09
C PHE A 228 -16.58 2.97 -17.50
N LEU A 229 -15.74 2.44 -16.61
CA LEU A 229 -15.13 1.13 -16.75
C LEU A 229 -15.66 0.22 -15.64
N VAL A 230 -16.19 -0.95 -16.03
CA VAL A 230 -16.51 -2.03 -15.08
C VAL A 230 -15.41 -3.07 -15.14
N ARG A 231 -14.91 -3.45 -13.96
CA ARG A 231 -13.87 -4.47 -13.80
C ARG A 231 -14.35 -5.55 -12.86
N LEU A 232 -14.31 -6.81 -13.31
CA LEU A 232 -14.62 -8.00 -12.53
C LEU A 232 -13.37 -8.87 -12.53
N ASP A 233 -12.78 -9.09 -11.37
CA ASP A 233 -11.58 -9.91 -11.20
C ASP A 233 -11.90 -11.09 -10.27
N MET A 234 -11.46 -12.29 -10.65
CA MET A 234 -11.45 -13.48 -9.81
C MET A 234 -9.99 -13.86 -9.56
N GLY A 235 -9.54 -13.67 -8.33
CA GLY A 235 -8.18 -13.96 -7.91
C GLY A 235 -8.12 -15.15 -6.96
N MET A 236 -7.12 -15.99 -7.15
CA MET A 236 -6.81 -17.14 -6.31
C MET A 236 -5.43 -16.97 -5.69
N LYS A 237 -5.26 -17.44 -4.46
CA LYS A 237 -3.98 -17.45 -3.77
C LYS A 237 -3.10 -18.56 -4.35
N ALA A 238 -1.87 -18.22 -4.74
CA ALA A 238 -0.84 -19.19 -5.12
C ALA A 238 0.10 -19.48 -3.96
N HIS A 239 0.46 -18.45 -3.19
CA HIS A 239 1.30 -18.58 -2.00
C HIS A 239 0.80 -17.63 -0.93
N ASP A 240 0.46 -18.16 0.25
CA ASP A 240 0.06 -17.39 1.43
C ASP A 240 1.19 -17.43 2.47
N PRO A 241 1.87 -16.32 2.76
CA PRO A 241 2.98 -16.28 3.70
C PRO A 241 2.55 -16.37 5.16
N ALA A 242 1.24 -16.33 5.46
CA ALA A 242 0.74 -16.34 6.82
C ALA A 242 0.95 -17.70 7.49
N SER A 243 1.58 -17.71 8.65
CA SER A 243 1.86 -18.93 9.41
C SER A 243 0.58 -19.68 9.78
N GLY A 244 0.50 -20.96 9.44
CA GLY A 244 -0.58 -21.88 9.81
C GLY A 244 -1.84 -21.76 8.95
N GLN A 245 -1.76 -21.16 7.77
CA GLN A 245 -2.75 -21.34 6.71
C GLN A 245 -2.29 -22.47 5.79
N GLU A 246 -3.20 -23.36 5.43
CA GLU A 246 -2.91 -24.42 4.47
C GLU A 246 -2.61 -23.77 3.11
N HIS A 247 -1.50 -24.19 2.52
CA HIS A 247 -1.15 -23.77 1.16
C HIS A 247 -2.07 -24.50 0.19
N TRP A 248 -2.77 -23.77 -0.62
CA TRP A 248 -3.60 -24.29 -1.73
C TRP A 248 -2.87 -24.11 -3.03
#